data_09aff1e4ded2e82afd9e624ea18829ea
#
_entry.id   09aff1e4ded2e82afd9e624ea18829ea
#
_cell.length_a   1.000
_cell.length_b   1.000
_cell.length_c   1.000
_cell.angle_alpha   90.00
_cell.angle_beta   90.00
_cell.angle_gamma   90.00
#
_symmetry.space_group_name_H-M   'P 1'
#
loop_
_entity.id
_entity.type
_entity.pdbx_description
1 polymer ?
#
loop_
_entity_poly.entity_id
_entity_poly.type
_entity_poly.pdbx_seq_one_letter_code
_entity_poly.pdbx_strand_id
1 'polypeptide(L)'
;MQMAIDVAGFSAGEADQLRQAMASKRSERRMAELRQRFFDGLAANGIVGDTATAVWEKLAAFANYGFPESHSVSFAYLVYASSWLKHHHPAAFCAALLNAQPMGFYSPQSLTQDAVRHGVRVRTPDLNASGAAATLETSTEPGPGRDDADPATWGRGGPAVRLGVGSVRGIGSDLADEIATGRPYADIADLARRVRLSTAQMESLATAGAFGCFTDVDGSPLPRRQAIWSAGAAALAGADRLPGVVVGLDAPRLPGMDEWEESVADLHSTGVAPDGHPTRFLRDDLDARGVSTATALRDVPDGATVRVAGVVTHRQRPATASGVTFLNLEDETGLVNVVYSIGCWTRFRAVLRSAAALEVRGKLEHSSDGVLNVVAHHVSPLRVAVGARSRDFR
;
A
#
# COMPACT_ATOMS: atom_id res chain seq x y z
N MET A 1 -21.95 4.29 -20.93
CA MET A 1 -20.61 4.79 -21.34
C MET A 1 -20.00 3.87 -22.38
N GLN A 2 -19.91 2.57 -22.16
CA GLN A 2 -19.38 1.62 -23.14
C GLN A 2 -20.09 1.76 -24.50
N MET A 3 -21.39 1.85 -24.52
CA MET A 3 -22.17 2.07 -25.74
C MET A 3 -21.73 3.33 -26.52
N ALA A 4 -21.40 4.44 -25.83
CA ALA A 4 -20.91 5.65 -26.51
C ALA A 4 -19.53 5.43 -27.16
N ILE A 5 -18.69 4.62 -26.54
CA ILE A 5 -17.39 4.24 -27.11
C ILE A 5 -17.57 3.34 -28.32
N ASP A 6 -18.37 2.27 -28.17
CA ASP A 6 -18.51 1.22 -29.19
C ASP A 6 -19.31 1.67 -30.42
N VAL A 7 -20.40 2.45 -30.22
CA VAL A 7 -21.31 2.81 -31.33
C VAL A 7 -21.11 4.23 -31.88
N ALA A 8 -20.59 5.17 -31.06
CA ALA A 8 -20.35 6.54 -31.48
C ALA A 8 -18.85 6.91 -31.52
N GLY A 9 -17.95 5.97 -31.30
CA GLY A 9 -16.50 6.18 -31.39
C GLY A 9 -15.97 7.24 -30.42
N PHE A 10 -16.57 7.34 -29.21
CA PHE A 10 -16.09 8.25 -28.19
C PHE A 10 -14.77 7.74 -27.61
N SER A 11 -13.84 8.65 -27.37
CA SER A 11 -12.70 8.35 -26.51
C SER A 11 -13.16 8.15 -25.06
N ALA A 12 -12.32 7.52 -24.24
CA ALA A 12 -12.60 7.36 -22.80
C ALA A 12 -12.86 8.71 -22.11
N GLY A 13 -12.16 9.78 -22.52
CA GLY A 13 -12.37 11.14 -22.00
C GLY A 13 -13.74 11.72 -22.40
N GLU A 14 -14.15 11.57 -23.66
CA GLU A 14 -15.47 12.01 -24.14
C GLU A 14 -16.61 11.22 -23.48
N ALA A 15 -16.42 9.91 -23.30
CA ALA A 15 -17.40 9.08 -22.57
C ALA A 15 -17.54 9.48 -21.10
N ASP A 16 -16.46 9.89 -20.46
CA ASP A 16 -16.51 10.43 -19.08
C ASP A 16 -17.16 11.82 -19.02
N GLN A 17 -16.91 12.70 -20.00
CA GLN A 17 -17.65 13.97 -20.13
C GLN A 17 -19.15 13.74 -20.30
N LEU A 18 -19.55 12.75 -21.09
CA LEU A 18 -20.95 12.36 -21.27
C LEU A 18 -21.55 11.86 -19.95
N ARG A 19 -20.82 11.02 -19.19
CA ARG A 19 -21.23 10.58 -17.84
C ARG A 19 -21.42 11.74 -16.88
N GLN A 20 -20.48 12.69 -16.87
CA GLN A 20 -20.58 13.89 -16.04
C GLN A 20 -21.72 14.82 -16.46
N ALA A 21 -21.97 14.94 -17.76
CA ALA A 21 -23.13 15.68 -18.29
C ALA A 21 -24.43 15.10 -17.78
N MET A 22 -24.56 13.77 -17.77
CA MET A 22 -25.77 13.07 -17.29
C MET A 22 -25.97 13.21 -15.76
N ALA A 23 -24.90 13.31 -14.98
CA ALA A 23 -24.95 13.42 -13.51
C ALA A 23 -25.12 14.85 -12.98
N SER A 24 -25.13 15.89 -13.82
CA SER A 24 -25.10 17.27 -13.39
C SER A 24 -26.48 17.93 -13.39
N LYS A 25 -26.71 18.91 -12.47
CA LYS A 25 -27.94 19.75 -12.46
C LYS A 25 -28.14 20.60 -13.74
N ARG A 26 -27.14 20.66 -14.62
CA ARG A 26 -27.17 21.31 -15.94
C ARG A 26 -27.04 20.27 -17.06
N SER A 27 -27.60 19.09 -16.85
CA SER A 27 -27.45 17.95 -17.75
C SER A 27 -27.93 18.25 -19.18
N GLU A 28 -29.06 18.90 -19.34
CA GLU A 28 -29.64 19.17 -20.67
C GLU A 28 -28.72 20.00 -21.56
N ARG A 29 -28.14 21.10 -21.04
CA ARG A 29 -27.22 21.93 -21.82
C ARG A 29 -25.95 21.18 -22.20
N ARG A 30 -25.34 20.46 -21.25
CA ARG A 30 -24.13 19.68 -21.52
C ARG A 30 -24.36 18.49 -22.43
N MET A 31 -25.52 17.87 -22.30
CA MET A 31 -25.97 16.82 -23.21
C MET A 31 -26.17 17.35 -24.64
N ALA A 32 -26.78 18.54 -24.78
CA ALA A 32 -26.93 19.19 -26.08
C ALA A 32 -25.60 19.49 -26.77
N GLU A 33 -24.57 19.90 -26.00
CA GLU A 33 -23.21 20.16 -26.52
C GLU A 33 -22.54 18.87 -27.06
N LEU A 34 -22.80 17.72 -26.45
CA LEU A 34 -22.26 16.43 -26.87
C LEU A 34 -23.09 15.73 -27.94
N ARG A 35 -24.32 16.18 -28.18
CA ARG A 35 -25.28 15.56 -29.09
C ARG A 35 -24.75 15.45 -30.51
N GLN A 36 -24.26 16.55 -31.07
CA GLN A 36 -23.76 16.56 -32.45
C GLN A 36 -22.60 15.60 -32.62
N ARG A 37 -21.63 15.64 -31.72
CA ARG A 37 -20.47 14.73 -31.75
C ARG A 37 -20.89 13.24 -31.66
N PHE A 38 -21.93 12.95 -30.89
CA PHE A 38 -22.48 11.59 -30.77
C PHE A 38 -23.11 11.12 -32.08
N PHE A 39 -23.93 11.97 -32.72
CA PHE A 39 -24.55 11.64 -34.01
C PHE A 39 -23.54 11.51 -35.13
N ASP A 40 -22.50 12.35 -35.15
CA ASP A 40 -21.41 12.24 -36.12
C ASP A 40 -20.68 10.90 -35.99
N GLY A 41 -20.46 10.46 -34.73
CA GLY A 41 -19.86 9.16 -34.46
C GLY A 41 -20.75 7.98 -34.85
N LEU A 42 -22.08 8.07 -34.59
CA LEU A 42 -23.03 7.06 -35.05
C LEU A 42 -23.05 6.93 -36.60
N ALA A 43 -23.07 8.08 -37.29
CA ALA A 43 -23.06 8.11 -38.73
C ALA A 43 -21.77 7.49 -39.32
N ALA A 44 -20.62 7.74 -38.70
CA ALA A 44 -19.36 7.12 -39.11
C ALA A 44 -19.36 5.58 -38.96
N ASN A 45 -20.18 5.05 -38.08
CA ASN A 45 -20.40 3.62 -37.89
C ASN A 45 -21.64 3.08 -38.61
N GLY A 46 -22.23 3.86 -39.55
CA GLY A 46 -23.38 3.44 -40.35
C GLY A 46 -24.74 3.48 -39.66
N ILE A 47 -24.83 4.07 -38.46
CA ILE A 47 -26.06 4.19 -37.70
C ILE A 47 -26.65 5.58 -37.93
N VAL A 48 -27.75 5.65 -38.69
CA VAL A 48 -28.38 6.91 -39.12
C VAL A 48 -29.91 6.86 -38.95
N GLY A 49 -30.58 8.01 -39.13
CA GLY A 49 -32.04 8.12 -39.14
C GLY A 49 -32.66 7.82 -37.76
N ASP A 50 -33.80 7.14 -37.79
CA ASP A 50 -34.62 6.84 -36.62
C ASP A 50 -33.86 6.00 -35.57
N THR A 51 -33.00 5.10 -36.02
CA THR A 51 -32.15 4.28 -35.14
C THR A 51 -31.19 5.13 -34.32
N ALA A 52 -30.52 6.09 -34.98
CA ALA A 52 -29.60 7.01 -34.29
C ALA A 52 -30.35 7.88 -33.28
N THR A 53 -31.54 8.36 -33.65
CA THR A 53 -32.41 9.13 -32.76
C THR A 53 -32.87 8.31 -31.55
N ALA A 54 -33.35 7.07 -31.77
CA ALA A 54 -33.75 6.20 -30.68
C ALA A 54 -32.64 5.85 -29.70
N VAL A 55 -31.40 5.66 -30.20
CA VAL A 55 -30.22 5.42 -29.35
C VAL A 55 -29.92 6.65 -28.50
N TRP A 56 -29.96 7.85 -29.11
CA TRP A 56 -29.76 9.10 -28.36
C TRP A 56 -30.84 9.35 -27.31
N GLU A 57 -32.13 9.14 -27.65
CA GLU A 57 -33.25 9.33 -26.72
C GLU A 57 -33.12 8.41 -25.51
N LYS A 58 -32.79 7.14 -25.73
CA LYS A 58 -32.52 6.21 -24.62
C LYS A 58 -31.38 6.69 -23.75
N LEU A 59 -30.29 7.17 -24.36
CA LEU A 59 -29.14 7.68 -23.62
C LEU A 59 -29.50 8.96 -22.85
N ALA A 60 -30.26 9.89 -23.48
CA ALA A 60 -30.71 11.12 -22.84
C ALA A 60 -31.73 10.87 -21.72
N ALA A 61 -32.55 9.84 -21.82
CA ALA A 61 -33.45 9.43 -20.75
C ALA A 61 -32.71 9.05 -19.45
N PHE A 62 -31.51 8.47 -19.56
CA PHE A 62 -30.66 8.22 -18.40
C PHE A 62 -30.15 9.50 -17.71
N ALA A 63 -30.08 10.63 -18.43
CA ALA A 63 -29.68 11.92 -17.84
C ALA A 63 -30.72 12.42 -16.82
N ASN A 64 -31.99 12.06 -17.02
CA ASN A 64 -33.08 12.41 -16.10
C ASN A 64 -33.26 11.39 -14.96
N TYR A 65 -32.57 10.22 -15.04
CA TYR A 65 -32.69 9.16 -14.04
C TYR A 65 -31.88 9.47 -12.77
N GLY A 66 -31.01 10.47 -12.81
CA GLY A 66 -30.16 10.85 -11.69
C GLY A 66 -29.06 9.81 -11.37
N PHE A 67 -28.33 10.08 -10.32
CA PHE A 67 -27.37 9.11 -9.76
C PHE A 67 -28.16 7.91 -9.17
N PRO A 68 -27.73 6.65 -9.42
CA PRO A 68 -28.44 5.48 -8.87
C PRO A 68 -28.40 5.52 -7.34
N GLU A 69 -29.51 5.83 -6.72
CA GLU A 69 -29.61 5.96 -5.26
C GLU A 69 -29.23 4.66 -4.55
N SER A 70 -29.61 3.50 -5.10
CA SER A 70 -29.21 2.19 -4.60
C SER A 70 -27.70 2.00 -4.56
N HIS A 71 -26.97 2.53 -5.55
CA HIS A 71 -25.51 2.49 -5.57
C HIS A 71 -24.92 3.36 -4.44
N SER A 72 -25.43 4.58 -4.24
CA SER A 72 -24.95 5.45 -3.16
C SER A 72 -25.25 4.87 -1.78
N VAL A 73 -26.41 4.28 -1.57
CA VAL A 73 -26.76 3.60 -0.32
C VAL A 73 -25.83 2.41 -0.05
N SER A 74 -25.56 1.59 -1.07
CA SER A 74 -24.62 0.46 -0.95
C SER A 74 -23.22 0.93 -0.57
N PHE A 75 -22.71 1.99 -1.19
CA PHE A 75 -21.42 2.54 -0.85
C PHE A 75 -21.40 3.19 0.53
N ALA A 76 -22.45 3.91 0.93
CA ALA A 76 -22.55 4.47 2.27
C ALA A 76 -22.51 3.38 3.35
N TYR A 77 -23.18 2.25 3.11
CA TYR A 77 -23.12 1.09 4.01
C TYR A 77 -21.71 0.51 4.11
N LEU A 78 -21.02 0.31 2.97
CA LEU A 78 -19.66 -0.20 2.96
C LEU A 78 -18.67 0.75 3.67
N VAL A 79 -18.79 2.06 3.44
CA VAL A 79 -17.98 3.07 4.12
C VAL A 79 -18.21 3.04 5.61
N TYR A 80 -19.48 3.02 6.05
CA TYR A 80 -19.82 2.96 7.46
C TYR A 80 -19.25 1.69 8.12
N ALA A 81 -19.51 0.52 7.53
CA ALA A 81 -19.05 -0.77 8.06
C ALA A 81 -17.50 -0.83 8.14
N SER A 82 -16.81 -0.35 7.09
CA SER A 82 -15.35 -0.31 7.06
C SER A 82 -14.77 0.63 8.11
N SER A 83 -15.36 1.81 8.28
CA SER A 83 -14.96 2.79 9.30
C SER A 83 -15.19 2.25 10.71
N TRP A 84 -16.33 1.60 10.94
CA TRP A 84 -16.64 0.97 12.21
C TRP A 84 -15.65 -0.15 12.55
N LEU A 85 -15.36 -1.04 11.59
CA LEU A 85 -14.37 -2.10 11.77
C LEU A 85 -12.97 -1.55 12.03
N LYS A 86 -12.57 -0.52 11.29
CA LYS A 86 -11.26 0.13 11.51
C LYS A 86 -11.16 0.75 12.90
N HIS A 87 -12.23 1.39 13.38
CA HIS A 87 -12.26 2.01 14.69
C HIS A 87 -12.25 0.98 15.83
N HIS A 88 -13.14 -0.02 15.77
CA HIS A 88 -13.33 -0.97 16.87
C HIS A 88 -12.42 -2.18 16.82
N HIS A 89 -11.97 -2.61 15.64
CA HIS A 89 -11.17 -3.80 15.39
C HIS A 89 -10.03 -3.56 14.42
N PRO A 90 -9.14 -2.56 14.65
CA PRO A 90 -8.13 -2.15 13.67
C PRO A 90 -7.15 -3.26 13.30
N ALA A 91 -6.79 -4.14 14.23
CA ALA A 91 -5.92 -5.29 13.95
C ALA A 91 -6.59 -6.30 13.01
N ALA A 92 -7.85 -6.66 13.26
CA ALA A 92 -8.61 -7.57 12.41
C ALA A 92 -8.85 -6.96 11.01
N PHE A 93 -9.13 -5.66 10.97
CA PHE A 93 -9.30 -4.94 9.71
C PHE A 93 -8.00 -4.94 8.88
N CYS A 94 -6.85 -4.67 9.51
CA CYS A 94 -5.54 -4.73 8.86
C CYS A 94 -5.24 -6.14 8.33
N ALA A 95 -5.39 -7.18 9.15
CA ALA A 95 -5.14 -8.56 8.75
C ALA A 95 -6.02 -8.98 7.56
N ALA A 96 -7.31 -8.62 7.58
CA ALA A 96 -8.24 -8.91 6.48
C ALA A 96 -7.83 -8.21 5.17
N LEU A 97 -7.39 -6.95 5.24
CA LEU A 97 -6.92 -6.22 4.05
C LEU A 97 -5.58 -6.78 3.52
N LEU A 98 -4.68 -7.22 4.39
CA LEU A 98 -3.44 -7.90 3.98
C LEU A 98 -3.74 -9.22 3.26
N ASN A 99 -4.73 -9.98 3.73
CA ASN A 99 -5.15 -11.25 3.13
C ASN A 99 -5.97 -11.07 1.85
N ALA A 100 -6.56 -9.89 1.64
CA ALA A 100 -7.29 -9.56 0.43
C ALA A 100 -6.40 -9.01 -0.71
N GLN A 101 -5.08 -9.04 -0.54
CA GLN A 101 -4.15 -8.64 -1.61
C GLN A 101 -4.17 -9.64 -2.80
N PRO A 102 -4.00 -9.20 -4.03
CA PRO A 102 -3.72 -7.82 -4.47
C PRO A 102 -4.97 -6.95 -4.47
N MET A 103 -4.86 -5.76 -3.83
CA MET A 103 -5.93 -4.76 -3.88
C MET A 103 -5.45 -3.45 -4.54
N GLY A 104 -6.40 -2.62 -5.06
CA GLY A 104 -6.09 -1.52 -5.96
C GLY A 104 -5.23 -0.42 -5.36
N PHE A 105 -5.63 0.16 -4.23
CA PHE A 105 -5.13 1.47 -3.81
C PHE A 105 -3.97 1.42 -2.83
N TYR A 106 -3.93 0.49 -1.88
CA TYR A 106 -2.93 0.51 -0.80
C TYR A 106 -1.97 -0.67 -0.89
N SER A 107 -0.67 -0.38 -0.69
CA SER A 107 0.34 -1.41 -0.55
C SER A 107 0.25 -2.09 0.82
N PRO A 108 0.75 -3.33 0.98
CA PRO A 108 0.86 -3.96 2.30
C PRO A 108 1.59 -3.08 3.32
N GLN A 109 2.65 -2.37 2.90
CA GLN A 109 3.39 -1.44 3.74
C GLN A 109 2.50 -0.30 4.25
N SER A 110 1.75 0.37 3.36
CA SER A 110 0.87 1.48 3.77
C SER A 110 -0.25 1.02 4.71
N LEU A 111 -0.82 -0.17 4.49
CA LEU A 111 -1.83 -0.76 5.37
C LEU A 111 -1.25 -1.05 6.76
N THR A 112 -0.05 -1.61 6.80
CA THR A 112 0.65 -1.92 8.05
C THR A 112 1.01 -0.65 8.80
N GLN A 113 1.58 0.35 8.13
CA GLN A 113 1.93 1.63 8.76
C GLN A 113 0.69 2.37 9.27
N ASP A 114 -0.43 2.32 8.54
CA ASP A 114 -1.69 2.86 9.03
C ASP A 114 -2.13 2.16 10.31
N ALA A 115 -2.08 0.84 10.37
CA ALA A 115 -2.43 0.06 11.57
C ALA A 115 -1.50 0.39 12.76
N VAL A 116 -0.19 0.49 12.53
CA VAL A 116 0.80 0.87 13.54
C VAL A 116 0.53 2.27 14.09
N ARG A 117 0.23 3.25 13.23
CA ARG A 117 -0.18 4.61 13.64
C ARG A 117 -1.47 4.64 14.48
N HIS A 118 -2.30 3.60 14.36
CA HIS A 118 -3.49 3.41 15.19
C HIS A 118 -3.24 2.52 16.41
N GLY A 119 -1.99 2.28 16.79
CA GLY A 119 -1.63 1.52 17.99
C GLY A 119 -1.72 0.00 17.85
N VAL A 120 -1.87 -0.53 16.63
CA VAL A 120 -1.83 -1.98 16.37
C VAL A 120 -0.36 -2.42 16.31
N ARG A 121 -0.04 -3.49 17.00
CA ARG A 121 1.26 -4.14 16.85
C ARG A 121 1.22 -5.10 15.67
N VAL A 122 2.22 -5.00 14.78
CA VAL A 122 2.39 -5.92 13.66
C VAL A 122 3.71 -6.65 13.84
N ARG A 123 3.73 -7.94 13.60
CA ARG A 123 4.88 -8.82 13.77
C ARG A 123 5.29 -9.43 12.45
N THR A 124 6.60 -9.55 12.22
CA THR A 124 7.19 -10.23 11.05
C THR A 124 6.80 -11.71 11.02
N PRO A 125 6.96 -12.40 9.87
CA PRO A 125 6.72 -13.84 9.80
C PRO A 125 7.59 -14.61 10.82
N ASP A 126 7.03 -15.71 11.34
CA ASP A 126 7.70 -16.62 12.26
C ASP A 126 7.28 -18.05 11.90
N LEU A 127 8.22 -18.97 11.72
CA LEU A 127 7.91 -20.31 11.25
C LEU A 127 7.00 -21.10 12.16
N ASN A 128 7.11 -20.90 13.47
CA ASN A 128 6.33 -21.66 14.44
C ASN A 128 5.04 -20.94 14.89
N ALA A 129 4.94 -19.63 14.63
CA ALA A 129 3.77 -18.84 15.00
C ALA A 129 2.88 -18.46 13.80
N SER A 130 3.47 -18.16 12.63
CA SER A 130 2.71 -17.68 11.46
C SER A 130 1.87 -18.76 10.79
N GLY A 131 0.65 -18.40 10.40
CA GLY A 131 -0.11 -19.13 9.37
C GLY A 131 0.44 -18.87 7.97
N ALA A 132 -0.17 -19.48 6.97
CA ALA A 132 0.10 -19.14 5.56
C ALA A 132 -0.27 -17.68 5.26
N ALA A 133 -1.43 -17.23 5.72
CA ALA A 133 -1.94 -15.88 5.65
C ALA A 133 -1.69 -15.09 6.96
N ALA A 134 -1.93 -13.78 6.94
CA ALA A 134 -1.86 -12.95 8.15
C ALA A 134 -2.93 -13.38 9.16
N THR A 135 -2.54 -13.42 10.44
CA THR A 135 -3.40 -13.89 11.55
C THR A 135 -3.36 -12.90 12.71
N LEU A 136 -4.28 -13.09 13.67
CA LEU A 136 -4.28 -12.34 14.91
C LEU A 136 -3.64 -13.18 16.02
N GLU A 137 -2.78 -12.54 16.81
CA GLU A 137 -2.17 -13.12 18.02
C GLU A 137 -2.62 -12.36 19.26
N THR A 138 -2.90 -13.09 20.33
CA THR A 138 -3.19 -12.45 21.63
C THR A 138 -1.96 -11.68 22.09
N SER A 139 -2.13 -10.38 22.32
CA SER A 139 -1.07 -9.57 22.93
C SER A 139 -1.13 -9.70 24.44
N THR A 140 -0.03 -10.10 25.05
CA THR A 140 0.10 -10.24 26.52
C THR A 140 0.75 -9.03 27.18
N GLU A 141 1.15 -8.02 26.41
CA GLU A 141 1.84 -6.86 26.96
C GLU A 141 0.85 -5.82 27.48
N PRO A 142 0.97 -5.43 28.76
CA PRO A 142 0.22 -4.33 29.33
C PRO A 142 0.70 -3.02 28.66
N GLY A 143 -0.17 -2.35 27.95
CA GLY A 143 0.04 -1.01 27.40
C GLY A 143 -0.94 -0.02 28.02
N PRO A 144 -0.74 1.29 27.83
CA PRO A 144 -1.75 2.27 28.15
C PRO A 144 -3.04 1.91 27.41
N GLY A 145 -4.17 2.09 28.10
CA GLY A 145 -5.50 1.72 27.59
C GLY A 145 -5.85 2.44 26.30
N ARG A 146 -6.86 1.92 25.62
CA ARG A 146 -7.48 2.55 24.47
C ARG A 146 -8.23 3.81 24.90
N ASP A 147 -8.11 4.87 24.11
CA ASP A 147 -8.94 6.07 24.14
C ASP A 147 -9.66 6.21 22.79
N ASP A 148 -10.98 6.17 22.80
CA ASP A 148 -11.77 6.26 21.56
C ASP A 148 -11.66 7.63 20.88
N ALA A 149 -11.32 8.69 21.63
CA ALA A 149 -11.11 10.03 21.08
C ALA A 149 -9.75 10.18 20.40
N ASP A 150 -8.75 9.36 20.73
CA ASP A 150 -7.42 9.41 20.14
C ASP A 150 -7.21 8.24 19.15
N PRO A 151 -7.26 8.52 17.83
CA PRO A 151 -7.05 7.49 16.80
C PRO A 151 -5.75 6.69 16.95
N ALA A 152 -4.70 7.28 17.53
CA ALA A 152 -3.42 6.61 17.73
C ALA A 152 -3.48 5.48 18.79
N THR A 153 -4.60 5.33 19.46
CA THR A 153 -4.79 4.36 20.56
C THR A 153 -5.79 3.24 20.24
N TRP A 154 -6.49 3.29 19.12
CA TRP A 154 -7.59 2.35 18.83
C TRP A 154 -7.19 0.87 18.85
N GLY A 155 -5.95 0.57 18.53
CA GLY A 155 -5.40 -0.81 18.56
C GLY A 155 -4.76 -1.21 19.88
N ARG A 156 -4.61 -0.29 20.82
CA ARG A 156 -3.95 -0.57 22.10
C ARG A 156 -4.73 -1.59 22.93
N GLY A 157 -4.02 -2.55 23.52
CA GLY A 157 -4.63 -3.64 24.30
C GLY A 157 -5.37 -4.68 23.47
N GLY A 158 -5.46 -4.49 22.14
CA GLY A 158 -6.01 -5.46 21.20
C GLY A 158 -4.98 -6.51 20.76
N PRO A 159 -5.40 -7.45 19.89
CA PRO A 159 -4.50 -8.45 19.33
C PRO A 159 -3.45 -7.82 18.43
N ALA A 160 -2.28 -8.47 18.33
CA ALA A 160 -1.29 -8.15 17.32
C ALA A 160 -1.64 -8.81 15.98
N VAL A 161 -1.19 -8.24 14.88
CA VAL A 161 -1.22 -8.85 13.56
C VAL A 161 0.11 -9.58 13.34
N ARG A 162 0.07 -10.88 13.06
CA ARG A 162 1.24 -11.65 12.61
C ARG A 162 1.20 -11.79 11.09
N LEU A 163 2.26 -11.39 10.39
CA LEU A 163 2.37 -11.61 8.96
C LEU A 163 2.47 -13.12 8.66
N GLY A 164 1.77 -13.56 7.62
CA GLY A 164 1.85 -14.95 7.18
C GLY A 164 3.14 -15.27 6.46
N VAL A 165 3.56 -16.55 6.46
CA VAL A 165 4.74 -16.99 5.69
C VAL A 165 4.55 -16.79 4.18
N GLY A 166 3.31 -16.77 3.69
CA GLY A 166 2.99 -16.45 2.29
C GLY A 166 3.28 -15.00 1.87
N SER A 167 3.55 -14.10 2.83
CA SER A 167 4.02 -12.75 2.52
C SER A 167 5.50 -12.72 2.12
N VAL A 168 6.25 -13.79 2.39
CA VAL A 168 7.68 -13.87 2.08
C VAL A 168 7.89 -14.08 0.58
N ARG A 169 8.77 -13.29 -0.01
CA ARG A 169 9.08 -13.36 -1.44
C ARG A 169 9.54 -14.75 -1.85
N GLY A 170 8.92 -15.30 -2.89
CA GLY A 170 9.24 -16.63 -3.41
C GLY A 170 8.52 -17.78 -2.70
N ILE A 171 7.72 -17.48 -1.67
CA ILE A 171 6.85 -18.45 -1.02
C ILE A 171 5.44 -18.31 -1.62
N GLY A 172 5.03 -19.26 -2.47
CA GLY A 172 3.68 -19.31 -3.03
C GLY A 172 2.66 -19.84 -2.04
N SER A 173 1.37 -19.76 -2.37
CA SER A 173 0.26 -20.20 -1.51
C SER A 173 0.42 -21.63 -1.01
N ASP A 174 0.64 -22.57 -1.93
CA ASP A 174 0.71 -23.99 -1.61
C ASP A 174 1.89 -24.31 -0.68
N LEU A 175 3.04 -23.67 -0.94
CA LEU A 175 4.22 -23.80 -0.09
C LEU A 175 4.02 -23.15 1.29
N ALA A 176 3.32 -22.01 1.33
CA ALA A 176 2.97 -21.36 2.59
C ALA A 176 2.04 -22.23 3.45
N ASP A 177 1.07 -22.91 2.83
CA ASP A 177 0.18 -23.85 3.49
C ASP A 177 0.94 -25.10 3.99
N GLU A 178 1.86 -25.64 3.18
CA GLU A 178 2.74 -26.74 3.57
C GLU A 178 3.57 -26.38 4.80
N ILE A 179 4.26 -25.23 4.78
CA ILE A 179 5.06 -24.74 5.91
C ILE A 179 4.17 -24.55 7.14
N ALA A 180 3.03 -23.90 7.00
CA ALA A 180 2.13 -23.62 8.12
C ALA A 180 1.53 -24.89 8.74
N THR A 181 1.22 -25.90 7.93
CA THR A 181 0.69 -27.18 8.39
C THR A 181 1.76 -28.03 9.06
N GLY A 182 3.00 -27.93 8.59
CA GLY A 182 4.14 -28.70 9.11
C GLY A 182 4.63 -28.29 10.50
N ARG A 183 4.15 -27.22 11.08
CA ARG A 183 4.57 -26.73 12.41
C ARG A 183 4.27 -27.70 13.55
N PRO A 184 5.03 -27.70 14.65
CA PRO A 184 6.25 -26.92 14.87
C PRO A 184 7.48 -27.54 14.22
N TYR A 185 8.48 -26.70 13.93
CA TYR A 185 9.82 -27.10 13.48
C TYR A 185 10.81 -26.94 14.64
N ALA A 186 11.72 -27.91 14.76
CA ALA A 186 12.72 -27.89 15.83
C ALA A 186 13.87 -26.91 15.53
N ASP A 187 14.32 -26.89 14.27
CA ASP A 187 15.42 -26.07 13.78
C ASP A 187 15.32 -25.86 12.25
N ILE A 188 16.29 -25.12 11.69
CA ILE A 188 16.37 -24.85 10.25
C ILE A 188 16.56 -26.14 9.45
N ALA A 189 17.32 -27.12 9.97
CA ALA A 189 17.57 -28.40 9.30
C ALA A 189 16.33 -29.31 9.30
N ASP A 190 15.52 -29.25 10.37
CA ASP A 190 14.23 -29.95 10.42
C ASP A 190 13.26 -29.40 9.37
N LEU A 191 13.17 -28.08 9.22
CA LEU A 191 12.41 -27.46 8.12
C LEU A 191 12.87 -27.98 6.75
N ALA A 192 14.19 -27.93 6.47
CA ALA A 192 14.74 -28.32 5.18
C ALA A 192 14.53 -29.82 4.85
N ARG A 193 14.44 -30.70 5.86
CA ARG A 193 14.12 -32.12 5.66
C ARG A 193 12.64 -32.35 5.39
N ARG A 194 11.76 -31.56 5.98
CA ARG A 194 10.31 -31.79 5.96
C ARG A 194 9.61 -31.02 4.83
N VAL A 195 10.19 -29.88 4.40
CA VAL A 195 9.65 -29.04 3.33
C VAL A 195 10.73 -28.84 2.26
N ARG A 196 10.36 -29.10 1.02
CA ARG A 196 11.30 -28.92 -0.11
C ARG A 196 11.44 -27.46 -0.49
N LEU A 197 12.46 -26.80 0.04
CA LEU A 197 12.77 -25.40 -0.20
C LEU A 197 14.04 -25.26 -1.04
N SER A 198 14.04 -24.31 -1.99
CA SER A 198 15.25 -23.90 -2.68
C SER A 198 16.10 -23.01 -1.76
N THR A 199 17.41 -22.86 -2.07
CA THR A 199 18.29 -21.94 -1.35
C THR A 199 17.73 -20.53 -1.30
N ALA A 200 17.20 -20.00 -2.41
CA ALA A 200 16.62 -18.66 -2.46
C ALA A 200 15.38 -18.49 -1.54
N GLN A 201 14.57 -19.57 -1.39
CA GLN A 201 13.42 -19.54 -0.48
C GLN A 201 13.85 -19.60 0.98
N MET A 202 14.86 -20.42 1.31
CA MET A 202 15.44 -20.46 2.65
C MET A 202 16.08 -19.13 3.05
N GLU A 203 16.84 -18.52 2.15
CA GLU A 203 17.42 -17.18 2.35
C GLU A 203 16.34 -16.10 2.50
N SER A 204 15.24 -16.18 1.74
CA SER A 204 14.13 -15.25 1.86
C SER A 204 13.41 -15.35 3.21
N LEU A 205 13.19 -16.58 3.71
CA LEU A 205 12.60 -16.82 5.05
C LEU A 205 13.52 -16.30 6.15
N ALA A 206 14.83 -16.57 6.05
CA ALA A 206 15.84 -16.04 6.99
C ALA A 206 15.87 -14.51 6.98
N THR A 207 15.87 -13.92 5.77
CA THR A 207 15.87 -12.45 5.58
C THR A 207 14.61 -11.80 6.15
N ALA A 208 13.46 -12.49 6.06
CA ALA A 208 12.19 -12.05 6.65
C ALA A 208 12.15 -12.16 8.19
N GLY A 209 13.20 -12.72 8.82
CA GLY A 209 13.24 -12.97 10.26
C GLY A 209 12.43 -14.18 10.72
N ALA A 210 11.93 -15.01 9.78
CA ALA A 210 11.06 -16.14 10.08
C ALA A 210 11.72 -17.21 10.97
N PHE A 211 13.04 -17.21 11.11
CA PHE A 211 13.80 -18.15 11.93
C PHE A 211 14.06 -17.65 13.37
N GLY A 212 13.47 -16.52 13.76
CA GLY A 212 13.60 -15.97 15.12
C GLY A 212 12.98 -16.86 16.22
N CYS A 213 12.18 -17.86 15.85
CA CYS A 213 11.68 -18.90 16.77
C CYS A 213 12.72 -19.93 17.15
N PHE A 214 13.84 -20.00 16.45
CA PHE A 214 14.93 -20.90 16.75
C PHE A 214 15.95 -20.26 17.69
N THR A 215 16.74 -21.09 18.34
CA THR A 215 17.82 -20.65 19.24
C THR A 215 19.18 -20.94 18.63
N ASP A 216 20.15 -20.10 18.99
CA ASP A 216 21.55 -20.35 18.72
C ASP A 216 22.14 -21.37 19.73
N VAL A 217 23.44 -21.63 19.64
CA VAL A 217 24.17 -22.56 20.49
C VAL A 217 24.18 -22.16 21.98
N ASP A 218 23.95 -20.89 22.27
CA ASP A 218 23.90 -20.35 23.63
C ASP A 218 22.46 -20.35 24.19
N GLY A 219 21.46 -20.82 23.42
CA GLY A 219 20.05 -20.84 23.80
C GLY A 219 19.35 -19.50 23.65
N SER A 220 19.99 -18.51 23.07
CA SER A 220 19.40 -17.20 22.74
C SER A 220 18.65 -17.26 21.39
N PRO A 221 17.68 -16.38 21.12
CA PRO A 221 17.03 -16.30 19.83
C PRO A 221 18.06 -16.18 18.70
N LEU A 222 17.90 -16.97 17.63
CA LEU A 222 18.85 -17.00 16.51
C LEU A 222 18.90 -15.63 15.82
N PRO A 223 20.07 -14.93 15.84
CA PRO A 223 20.18 -13.65 15.19
C PRO A 223 19.94 -13.74 13.68
N ARG A 224 19.22 -12.78 13.10
CA ARG A 224 18.82 -12.80 11.69
C ARG A 224 20.00 -12.97 10.73
N ARG A 225 21.14 -12.29 10.98
CA ARG A 225 22.33 -12.42 10.12
C ARG A 225 22.96 -13.81 10.17
N GLN A 226 22.93 -14.49 11.33
CA GLN A 226 23.37 -15.86 11.45
C GLN A 226 22.39 -16.83 10.77
N ALA A 227 21.08 -16.57 10.88
CA ALA A 227 20.05 -17.31 10.18
C ALA A 227 20.21 -17.24 8.66
N ILE A 228 20.52 -16.07 8.10
CA ILE A 228 20.80 -15.89 6.67
C ILE A 228 22.05 -16.68 6.26
N TRP A 229 23.10 -16.66 7.07
CA TRP A 229 24.31 -17.44 6.81
C TRP A 229 24.01 -18.94 6.74
N SER A 230 23.29 -19.46 7.72
CA SER A 230 22.97 -20.89 7.82
C SER A 230 21.97 -21.36 6.77
N ALA A 231 21.13 -20.47 6.24
CA ALA A 231 20.06 -20.81 5.30
C ALA A 231 20.59 -21.50 4.02
N GLY A 232 21.70 -21.02 3.47
CA GLY A 232 22.33 -21.61 2.29
C GLY A 232 22.82 -23.04 2.52
N ALA A 233 23.47 -23.30 3.65
CA ALA A 233 23.91 -24.64 4.04
C ALA A 233 22.72 -25.56 4.36
N ALA A 234 21.71 -25.03 5.06
CA ALA A 234 20.51 -25.78 5.44
C ALA A 234 19.69 -26.24 4.22
N ALA A 235 19.64 -25.45 3.16
CA ALA A 235 18.98 -25.83 1.91
C ALA A 235 19.58 -27.11 1.28
N LEU A 236 20.83 -27.44 1.63
CA LEU A 236 21.50 -28.68 1.20
C LEU A 236 21.20 -29.89 2.12
N ALA A 237 20.51 -29.66 3.25
CA ALA A 237 20.18 -30.71 4.23
C ALA A 237 18.86 -31.44 3.90
N GLY A 238 18.54 -31.63 2.62
CA GLY A 238 17.31 -32.24 2.16
C GLY A 238 17.10 -33.66 2.71
N ALA A 239 15.87 -34.18 2.56
CA ALA A 239 15.44 -35.47 3.07
C ALA A 239 16.25 -36.69 2.54
N ASP A 240 16.98 -36.53 1.45
CA ASP A 240 17.84 -37.50 0.80
C ASP A 240 19.26 -37.59 1.41
N ARG A 241 19.58 -36.74 2.39
CA ARG A 241 20.87 -36.68 3.06
C ARG A 241 20.82 -37.18 4.51
N LEU A 242 21.89 -37.84 4.95
CA LEU A 242 22.01 -38.24 6.33
C LEU A 242 22.10 -37.06 7.28
N PRO A 243 21.40 -37.07 8.43
CA PRO A 243 21.53 -36.03 9.45
C PRO A 243 22.99 -35.86 9.89
N GLY A 244 23.41 -34.59 10.09
CA GLY A 244 24.75 -34.24 10.59
C GLY A 244 25.87 -34.20 9.53
N VAL A 245 25.59 -34.50 8.26
CA VAL A 245 26.60 -34.49 7.17
C VAL A 245 26.77 -33.09 6.56
N VAL A 246 25.81 -32.15 6.75
CA VAL A 246 25.85 -30.81 6.18
C VAL A 246 26.73 -29.91 7.04
N VAL A 247 27.83 -29.44 6.45
CA VAL A 247 28.77 -28.49 7.09
C VAL A 247 28.28 -27.06 6.88
N GLY A 248 28.45 -26.19 7.88
CA GLY A 248 28.11 -24.78 7.79
C GLY A 248 26.73 -24.40 8.29
N LEU A 249 26.04 -25.30 8.99
CA LEU A 249 24.79 -24.98 9.71
C LEU A 249 25.05 -24.07 10.91
N ASP A 250 26.21 -24.25 11.56
CA ASP A 250 26.62 -23.41 12.69
C ASP A 250 27.26 -22.13 12.15
N ALA A 251 26.55 -21.02 12.22
CA ALA A 251 27.05 -19.73 11.81
C ALA A 251 28.10 -19.22 12.82
N PRO A 252 29.19 -18.56 12.35
CA PRO A 252 30.07 -17.85 13.26
C PRO A 252 29.32 -16.72 13.95
N ARG A 253 29.85 -16.24 15.09
CA ARG A 253 29.30 -15.03 15.73
C ARG A 253 29.48 -13.82 14.80
N LEU A 254 28.39 -13.41 14.17
CA LEU A 254 28.31 -12.25 13.29
C LEU A 254 27.79 -11.05 14.07
N PRO A 255 28.21 -9.80 13.74
CA PRO A 255 27.58 -8.61 14.29
C PRO A 255 26.07 -8.63 14.05
N GLY A 256 25.26 -8.17 15.00
CA GLY A 256 23.81 -8.02 14.82
C GLY A 256 23.46 -7.08 13.67
N MET A 257 22.23 -7.13 13.22
CA MET A 257 21.67 -6.11 12.32
C MET A 257 21.19 -4.93 13.17
N ASP A 258 21.39 -3.70 12.67
CA ASP A 258 20.77 -2.52 13.26
C ASP A 258 19.32 -2.37 12.77
N GLU A 259 18.54 -1.46 13.37
CA GLU A 259 17.13 -1.24 13.02
C GLU A 259 16.93 -0.89 11.55
N TRP A 260 17.87 -0.17 10.93
CA TRP A 260 17.83 0.18 9.52
C TRP A 260 18.03 -1.06 8.64
N GLU A 261 19.05 -1.86 8.92
CA GLU A 261 19.34 -3.09 8.20
C GLU A 261 18.16 -4.08 8.30
N GLU A 262 17.54 -4.20 9.49
CA GLU A 262 16.36 -5.04 9.69
C GLU A 262 15.16 -4.52 8.89
N SER A 263 14.90 -3.21 8.91
CA SER A 263 13.82 -2.60 8.14
C SER A 263 14.00 -2.79 6.63
N VAL A 264 15.24 -2.68 6.13
CA VAL A 264 15.56 -2.95 4.72
C VAL A 264 15.34 -4.41 4.38
N ALA A 265 15.77 -5.34 5.25
CA ALA A 265 15.58 -6.76 5.07
C ALA A 265 14.08 -7.14 5.04
N ASP A 266 13.28 -6.57 5.93
CA ASP A 266 11.83 -6.76 6.00
C ASP A 266 11.14 -6.28 4.71
N LEU A 267 11.42 -5.05 4.27
CA LEU A 267 10.87 -4.49 3.03
C LEU A 267 11.30 -5.31 1.80
N HIS A 268 12.55 -5.80 1.79
CA HIS A 268 13.04 -6.63 0.68
C HIS A 268 12.33 -7.98 0.62
N SER A 269 12.15 -8.64 1.77
CA SER A 269 11.66 -10.02 1.84
C SER A 269 10.13 -10.12 1.84
N THR A 270 9.42 -9.21 2.51
CA THR A 270 7.96 -9.26 2.66
C THR A 270 7.22 -8.10 2.00
N GLY A 271 7.95 -7.02 1.69
CA GLY A 271 7.35 -5.74 1.27
C GLY A 271 6.73 -4.95 2.42
N VAL A 272 6.97 -5.37 3.68
CA VAL A 272 6.43 -4.74 4.90
C VAL A 272 7.53 -4.66 5.95
N ALA A 273 7.79 -3.47 6.49
CA ALA A 273 8.61 -3.26 7.67
C ALA A 273 7.74 -2.71 8.81
N PRO A 274 7.31 -3.55 9.75
CA PRO A 274 6.41 -3.13 10.82
C PRO A 274 6.99 -2.03 11.70
N ASP A 275 8.24 -2.18 12.10
CA ASP A 275 8.92 -1.32 13.07
C ASP A 275 9.71 -0.17 12.43
N GLY A 276 9.74 -0.09 11.09
CA GLY A 276 10.54 0.87 10.37
C GLY A 276 9.84 1.51 9.16
N HIS A 277 9.79 2.84 9.14
CA HIS A 277 9.48 3.59 7.93
C HIS A 277 10.77 4.24 7.41
N PRO A 278 11.08 4.20 6.09
CA PRO A 278 12.35 4.73 5.56
C PRO A 278 12.66 6.17 5.96
N THR A 279 11.65 7.03 6.09
CA THR A 279 11.84 8.43 6.47
C THR A 279 12.18 8.62 7.95
N ARG A 280 11.80 7.68 8.83
CA ARG A 280 12.15 7.70 10.26
C ARG A 280 13.67 7.76 10.45
N PHE A 281 14.41 6.98 9.68
CA PHE A 281 15.87 6.93 9.76
C PHE A 281 16.58 8.15 9.17
N LEU A 282 15.83 8.98 8.45
CA LEU A 282 16.32 10.24 7.87
C LEU A 282 15.78 11.46 8.64
N ARG A 283 15.04 11.26 9.75
CA ARG A 283 14.30 12.33 10.41
C ARG A 283 15.18 13.45 10.88
N ASP A 284 16.28 13.17 11.53
CA ASP A 284 17.21 14.19 12.04
C ASP A 284 17.76 15.07 10.89
N ASP A 285 18.13 14.47 9.76
CA ASP A 285 18.58 15.20 8.57
C ASP A 285 17.45 16.00 7.92
N LEU A 286 16.23 15.45 7.86
CA LEU A 286 15.06 16.14 7.34
C LEU A 286 14.68 17.34 8.21
N ASP A 287 14.73 17.20 9.53
CA ASP A 287 14.43 18.26 10.49
C ASP A 287 15.49 19.39 10.41
N ALA A 288 16.76 19.04 10.29
CA ALA A 288 17.84 20.02 10.09
C ALA A 288 17.66 20.84 8.79
N ARG A 289 16.95 20.29 7.79
CA ARG A 289 16.59 20.97 6.53
C ARG A 289 15.25 21.69 6.58
N GLY A 290 14.55 21.66 7.72
CA GLY A 290 13.23 22.28 7.90
C GLY A 290 12.12 21.56 7.14
N VAL A 291 12.20 20.22 7.03
CA VAL A 291 11.17 19.37 6.41
C VAL A 291 10.15 18.96 7.48
N SER A 292 8.91 19.40 7.32
CA SER A 292 7.82 19.07 8.24
C SER A 292 7.33 17.64 8.05
N THR A 293 6.93 16.99 9.15
CA THR A 293 6.22 15.71 9.09
C THR A 293 4.76 15.90 8.63
N ALA A 294 4.13 14.82 8.15
CA ALA A 294 2.72 14.85 7.76
C ALA A 294 1.81 15.30 8.93
N THR A 295 2.10 14.85 10.14
CA THR A 295 1.33 15.24 11.32
C THR A 295 1.52 16.71 11.67
N ALA A 296 2.76 17.23 11.61
CA ALA A 296 3.06 18.63 11.94
C ALA A 296 2.38 19.64 11.00
N LEU A 297 2.00 19.24 9.78
CA LEU A 297 1.30 20.12 8.85
C LEU A 297 -0.07 20.61 9.38
N ARG A 298 -0.66 19.90 10.34
CA ARG A 298 -1.95 20.27 10.93
C ARG A 298 -1.87 21.60 11.70
N ASP A 299 -0.70 21.88 12.27
CA ASP A 299 -0.45 23.06 13.09
C ASP A 299 0.12 24.23 12.28
N VAL A 300 0.40 24.01 11.00
CA VAL A 300 0.93 25.05 10.10
C VAL A 300 -0.22 25.86 9.49
N PRO A 301 -0.16 27.21 9.49
CA PRO A 301 -1.21 28.04 8.94
C PRO A 301 -1.45 27.80 7.44
N ASP A 302 -2.73 27.98 7.02
CA ASP A 302 -3.09 27.99 5.60
C ASP A 302 -2.27 29.03 4.83
N GLY A 303 -1.86 28.68 3.62
CA GLY A 303 -1.06 29.54 2.75
C GLY A 303 0.43 29.57 3.05
N ALA A 304 0.90 28.94 4.12
CA ALA A 304 2.31 28.90 4.47
C ALA A 304 3.12 28.07 3.45
N THR A 305 4.38 28.46 3.28
CA THR A 305 5.33 27.66 2.48
C THR A 305 5.93 26.56 3.36
N VAL A 306 5.77 25.31 2.94
CA VAL A 306 6.26 24.13 3.66
C VAL A 306 7.23 23.33 2.81
N ARG A 307 8.04 22.52 3.48
CA ARG A 307 8.79 21.41 2.89
C ARG A 307 8.27 20.11 3.49
N VAL A 308 8.02 19.12 2.65
CA VAL A 308 7.59 17.78 3.03
C VAL A 308 8.42 16.75 2.29
N ALA A 309 8.62 15.59 2.87
CA ALA A 309 9.34 14.50 2.22
C ALA A 309 8.69 13.16 2.56
N GLY A 310 8.75 12.22 1.63
CA GLY A 310 8.16 10.90 1.85
C GLY A 310 8.37 9.95 0.68
N VAL A 311 8.01 8.70 0.93
CA VAL A 311 7.91 7.66 -0.09
C VAL A 311 6.67 7.90 -0.95
N VAL A 312 6.80 7.78 -2.26
CA VAL A 312 5.66 7.95 -3.18
C VAL A 312 4.81 6.70 -3.16
N THR A 313 3.61 6.79 -2.59
CA THR A 313 2.66 5.67 -2.52
C THR A 313 1.72 5.61 -3.72
N HIS A 314 1.25 6.78 -4.18
CA HIS A 314 0.28 6.87 -5.28
C HIS A 314 0.64 8.02 -6.22
N ARG A 315 0.40 7.79 -7.53
CA ARG A 315 0.43 8.83 -8.57
C ARG A 315 -0.88 8.75 -9.35
N GLN A 316 -1.60 9.86 -9.40
CA GLN A 316 -2.88 9.95 -10.11
C GLN A 316 -2.87 11.15 -11.04
N ARG A 317 -3.23 10.94 -12.30
CA ARG A 317 -3.43 12.00 -13.28
C ARG A 317 -4.77 11.79 -13.97
N PRO A 318 -5.88 12.13 -13.30
CA PRO A 318 -7.20 11.94 -13.86
C PRO A 318 -7.38 12.78 -15.13
N ALA A 319 -7.97 12.21 -16.16
CA ALA A 319 -8.28 12.92 -17.40
C ALA A 319 -9.21 14.14 -17.15
N THR A 320 -10.03 14.05 -16.11
CA THR A 320 -10.98 15.07 -15.68
C THR A 320 -10.37 16.24 -14.91
N ALA A 321 -9.14 16.11 -14.43
CA ALA A 321 -8.45 17.17 -13.65
C ALA A 321 -7.69 18.18 -14.52
N SER A 322 -8.02 18.32 -15.80
CA SER A 322 -7.40 19.29 -16.71
C SER A 322 -5.86 19.29 -16.68
N GLY A 323 -5.26 18.08 -16.52
CA GLY A 323 -3.82 17.89 -16.52
C GLY A 323 -3.12 18.10 -15.17
N VAL A 324 -3.85 18.43 -14.11
CA VAL A 324 -3.33 18.42 -12.73
C VAL A 324 -2.98 17.00 -12.33
N THR A 325 -1.89 16.85 -11.60
CA THR A 325 -1.42 15.55 -11.10
C THR A 325 -1.41 15.56 -9.58
N PHE A 326 -1.83 14.46 -8.99
CA PHE A 326 -1.86 14.23 -7.56
C PHE A 326 -0.86 13.14 -7.19
N LEU A 327 -0.06 13.39 -6.17
CA LEU A 327 0.81 12.39 -5.56
C LEU A 327 0.51 12.31 -4.07
N ASN A 328 0.60 11.11 -3.53
CA ASN A 328 0.62 10.92 -2.09
C ASN A 328 2.04 10.53 -1.68
N LEU A 329 2.58 11.29 -0.74
CA LEU A 329 3.82 10.97 -0.05
C LEU A 329 3.48 10.38 1.32
N GLU A 330 4.18 9.35 1.72
CA GLU A 330 4.05 8.75 3.06
C GLU A 330 5.36 8.97 3.80
N ASP A 331 5.27 9.56 5.00
CA ASP A 331 6.34 9.58 5.97
C ASP A 331 5.99 8.67 7.17
N GLU A 332 6.83 8.61 8.18
CA GLU A 332 6.62 7.81 9.38
C GLU A 332 5.39 8.23 10.19
N THR A 333 4.90 9.46 9.99
CA THR A 333 3.76 10.00 10.74
C THR A 333 2.44 9.97 9.97
N GLY A 334 2.47 9.87 8.64
CA GLY A 334 1.24 9.85 7.85
C GLY A 334 1.40 10.08 6.35
N LEU A 335 0.27 10.38 5.72
CA LEU A 335 0.17 10.66 4.29
C LEU A 335 0.04 12.17 4.05
N VAL A 336 0.76 12.65 3.04
CA VAL A 336 0.70 14.04 2.56
C VAL A 336 0.17 14.04 1.13
N ASN A 337 -0.93 14.76 0.89
CA ASN A 337 -1.42 14.98 -0.46
C ASN A 337 -0.64 16.11 -1.13
N VAL A 338 -0.07 15.84 -2.29
CA VAL A 338 0.69 16.82 -3.07
C VAL A 338 0.03 17.04 -4.42
N VAL A 339 -0.22 18.29 -4.74
CA VAL A 339 -0.89 18.72 -5.98
C VAL A 339 0.12 19.40 -6.90
N TYR A 340 0.20 18.91 -8.13
CA TYR A 340 1.10 19.44 -9.16
C TYR A 340 0.31 20.09 -10.28
N SER A 341 0.56 21.39 -10.49
CA SER A 341 0.07 22.07 -11.70
C SER A 341 0.72 21.49 -12.96
N ILE A 342 0.12 21.72 -14.12
CA ILE A 342 0.67 21.28 -15.41
C ILE A 342 2.12 21.78 -15.58
N GLY A 343 2.40 23.05 -15.24
CA GLY A 343 3.73 23.62 -15.36
C GLY A 343 4.76 22.95 -14.45
N CYS A 344 4.38 22.69 -13.19
CA CYS A 344 5.23 21.97 -12.25
C CYS A 344 5.48 20.53 -12.71
N TRP A 345 4.45 19.82 -13.13
CA TRP A 345 4.58 18.48 -13.70
C TRP A 345 5.53 18.45 -14.90
N THR A 346 5.37 19.36 -15.85
CA THR A 346 6.20 19.40 -17.07
C THR A 346 7.67 19.64 -16.72
N ARG A 347 7.93 20.59 -15.80
CA ARG A 347 9.29 20.94 -15.36
C ARG A 347 10.01 19.80 -14.65
N PHE A 348 9.32 19.07 -13.78
CA PHE A 348 9.91 18.03 -12.94
C PHE A 348 9.54 16.61 -13.38
N ARG A 349 9.03 16.43 -14.61
CA ARG A 349 8.47 15.17 -15.12
C ARG A 349 9.38 13.96 -14.94
N ALA A 350 10.68 14.12 -15.18
CA ALA A 350 11.64 13.02 -15.05
C ALA A 350 11.68 12.50 -13.62
N VAL A 351 11.84 13.40 -12.63
CA VAL A 351 11.89 13.06 -11.21
C VAL A 351 10.56 12.49 -10.74
N LEU A 352 9.45 13.15 -11.09
CA LEU A 352 8.10 12.74 -10.67
C LEU A 352 7.69 11.35 -11.18
N ARG A 353 8.26 10.88 -12.28
CA ARG A 353 7.96 9.54 -12.85
C ARG A 353 8.85 8.43 -12.30
N SER A 354 10.07 8.74 -11.91
CA SER A 354 11.09 7.72 -11.61
C SER A 354 11.43 7.61 -10.12
N ALA A 355 11.31 8.70 -9.35
CA ALA A 355 11.74 8.68 -7.96
C ALA A 355 10.77 7.90 -7.08
N ALA A 356 11.31 7.01 -6.25
CA ALA A 356 10.57 6.24 -5.24
C ALA A 356 10.20 7.09 -4.02
N ALA A 357 11.02 8.12 -3.73
CA ALA A 357 10.78 9.06 -2.65
C ALA A 357 11.14 10.48 -3.10
N LEU A 358 10.44 11.46 -2.57
CA LEU A 358 10.53 12.86 -2.97
C LEU A 358 10.63 13.78 -1.76
N GLU A 359 11.35 14.88 -1.94
CA GLU A 359 11.21 16.09 -1.14
C GLU A 359 10.51 17.16 -1.98
N VAL A 360 9.48 17.77 -1.43
CA VAL A 360 8.63 18.75 -2.09
C VAL A 360 8.59 20.02 -1.28
N ARG A 361 8.79 21.16 -1.95
CA ARG A 361 8.51 22.49 -1.40
C ARG A 361 7.28 23.05 -2.08
N GLY A 362 6.31 23.53 -1.29
CA GLY A 362 5.06 24.02 -1.83
C GLY A 362 4.32 24.92 -0.84
N LYS A 363 3.14 25.35 -1.24
CA LYS A 363 2.19 26.09 -0.43
C LYS A 363 1.22 25.12 0.21
N LEU A 364 1.03 25.20 1.52
CA LEU A 364 0.01 24.42 2.23
C LEU A 364 -1.36 25.07 1.99
N GLU A 365 -2.35 24.25 1.68
CA GLU A 365 -3.74 24.66 1.52
C GLU A 365 -4.63 23.78 2.40
N HIS A 366 -5.45 24.43 3.23
CA HIS A 366 -6.48 23.78 4.04
C HIS A 366 -7.80 23.87 3.30
N SER A 367 -8.40 22.73 2.98
CA SER A 367 -9.75 22.73 2.43
C SER A 367 -10.80 22.94 3.54
N SER A 368 -12.00 23.38 3.15
CA SER A 368 -13.14 23.53 4.07
C SER A 368 -13.50 22.23 4.80
N ASP A 369 -13.15 21.07 4.21
CA ASP A 369 -13.45 19.73 4.73
C ASP A 369 -12.31 19.17 5.59
N GLY A 370 -11.32 20.01 5.95
CA GLY A 370 -10.20 19.63 6.80
C GLY A 370 -9.08 18.84 6.10
N VAL A 371 -9.12 18.75 4.76
CA VAL A 371 -8.08 18.08 3.99
C VAL A 371 -6.91 19.02 3.77
N LEU A 372 -5.69 18.55 4.02
CA LEU A 372 -4.44 19.27 3.79
C LEU A 372 -3.86 18.88 2.44
N ASN A 373 -3.55 19.89 1.61
CA ASN A 373 -2.88 19.72 0.33
C ASN A 373 -1.62 20.59 0.27
N VAL A 374 -0.53 20.04 -0.26
CA VAL A 374 0.67 20.82 -0.58
C VAL A 374 0.70 21.08 -2.08
N VAL A 375 0.48 22.32 -2.49
CA VAL A 375 0.62 22.75 -3.89
C VAL A 375 2.09 22.94 -4.22
N ALA A 376 2.65 22.02 -4.99
CA ALA A 376 4.08 21.91 -5.24
C ALA A 376 4.61 23.03 -6.13
N HIS A 377 5.72 23.64 -5.71
CA HIS A 377 6.49 24.61 -6.50
C HIS A 377 7.87 24.05 -6.91
N HIS A 378 8.46 23.19 -6.09
CA HIS A 378 9.76 22.57 -6.35
C HIS A 378 9.75 21.12 -5.87
N VAL A 379 10.46 20.25 -6.59
CA VAL A 379 10.56 18.82 -6.32
C VAL A 379 11.99 18.36 -6.52
N SER A 380 12.48 17.57 -5.61
CA SER A 380 13.79 16.88 -5.72
C SER A 380 13.64 15.41 -5.28
N PRO A 381 14.48 14.51 -5.80
CA PRO A 381 14.47 13.13 -5.33
C PRO A 381 15.02 13.06 -3.90
N LEU A 382 14.35 12.33 -3.04
CA LEU A 382 14.87 11.93 -1.74
C LEU A 382 15.60 10.58 -1.90
N ARG A 383 16.85 10.51 -1.48
CA ARG A 383 17.61 9.26 -1.52
C ARG A 383 17.20 8.41 -0.31
N VAL A 384 16.47 7.35 -0.59
CA VAL A 384 16.17 6.28 0.36
C VAL A 384 16.75 4.99 -0.18
N ALA A 385 17.42 4.21 0.64
CA ALA A 385 18.07 2.96 0.21
C ALA A 385 17.12 1.81 -0.10
N VAL A 386 15.81 2.10 -0.25
CA VAL A 386 14.75 1.10 -0.42
C VAL A 386 14.03 1.31 -1.75
N GLY A 387 13.91 0.25 -2.53
CA GLY A 387 13.16 0.23 -3.79
C GLY A 387 11.64 0.16 -3.56
N ALA A 388 11.04 1.23 -3.07
CA ALA A 388 9.58 1.34 -2.99
C ALA A 388 8.97 1.50 -4.40
N ARG A 389 7.90 0.76 -4.70
CA ARG A 389 7.12 0.91 -5.93
C ARG A 389 5.83 1.65 -5.63
N SER A 390 5.59 2.77 -6.31
CA SER A 390 4.31 3.47 -6.23
C SER A 390 3.22 2.73 -7.01
N ARG A 391 1.99 2.95 -6.64
CA ARG A 391 0.82 2.56 -7.42
C ARG A 391 0.38 3.73 -8.29
N ASP A 392 0.49 3.56 -9.58
CA ASP A 392 0.22 4.60 -10.56
C ASP A 392 -1.15 4.35 -11.20
N PHE A 393 -2.03 5.33 -11.10
CA PHE A 393 -3.35 5.33 -11.74
C PHE A 393 -3.38 6.41 -12.82
N ARG A 394 -3.80 6.01 -14.03
CA ARG A 394 -3.93 6.90 -15.20
C ARG A 394 -5.39 7.25 -15.46
#